data_41fbccd96bc6184db7ccf86c82e0d9a4
#
_entry.id   41fbccd96bc6184db7ccf86c82e0d9a4
#
_cell.length_a   1.000
_cell.length_b   1.000
_cell.length_c   1.000
_cell.angle_alpha   90.00
_cell.angle_beta   90.00
_cell.angle_gamma   90.00
#
_symmetry.space_group_name_H-M   'P 1'
#
loop_
_entity.id
_entity.type
_entity.pdbx_description
1 polymer ?
#
loop_
_entity_poly.entity_id
_entity_poly.type
_entity_poly.pdbx_seq_one_letter_code
_entity_poly.pdbx_strand_id
1 'polypeptide(L)'
;VEVDVVKNSEIIFLEGYLWDEGEPKKAFEKAINNANKVAMSLSDQFCVDRHKTNFLELVKNKLDIIFANEQEMMALIDAKSFDEVISFGKELNKTLVVTRGEKGAISITGDVITENGVEENLNIKDLTGAGDLFAAGFLHGFINNFGAMECLNKGREMSSKVIQQIGARL
;
A
#
# COMPACT_ATOMS: atom_id res chain seq x y z
N VAL A 1 -19.52 9.53 -0.74
CA VAL A 1 -18.99 8.86 0.46
C VAL A 1 -19.92 9.14 1.62
N GLU A 2 -20.35 8.07 2.30
CA GLU A 2 -21.17 8.13 3.51
C GLU A 2 -20.25 8.36 4.72
N VAL A 3 -20.34 9.53 5.32
CA VAL A 3 -19.43 9.97 6.39
C VAL A 3 -19.53 9.08 7.63
N ASP A 4 -20.75 8.65 7.98
CA ASP A 4 -20.96 7.81 9.17
C ASP A 4 -20.31 6.43 9.02
N VAL A 5 -20.30 5.87 7.81
CA VAL A 5 -19.58 4.61 7.52
C VAL A 5 -18.09 4.82 7.69
N VAL A 6 -17.53 5.91 7.15
CA VAL A 6 -16.11 6.25 7.28
C VAL A 6 -15.71 6.44 8.75
N LYS A 7 -16.47 7.21 9.52
CA LYS A 7 -16.19 7.49 10.94
C LYS A 7 -16.26 6.24 11.83
N ASN A 8 -17.13 5.30 11.48
CA ASN A 8 -17.29 4.06 12.23
C ASN A 8 -16.36 2.92 11.75
N SER A 9 -15.59 3.16 10.68
CA SER A 9 -14.58 2.21 10.22
C SER A 9 -13.28 2.40 10.99
N GLU A 10 -12.62 1.30 11.34
CA GLU A 10 -11.32 1.33 12.00
C GLU A 10 -10.24 1.90 11.10
N ILE A 11 -10.30 1.55 9.81
CA ILE A 11 -9.41 2.02 8.76
C ILE A 11 -10.17 2.11 7.44
N ILE A 12 -9.85 3.09 6.61
CA ILE A 12 -10.27 3.15 5.21
C ILE A 12 -9.08 2.82 4.31
N PHE A 13 -9.35 2.13 3.20
CA PHE A 13 -8.37 1.85 2.17
C PHE A 13 -8.74 2.59 0.89
N LEU A 14 -7.78 3.29 0.32
CA LEU A 14 -7.93 4.12 -0.87
C LEU A 14 -6.97 3.64 -1.96
N GLU A 15 -7.37 3.76 -3.21
CA GLU A 15 -6.56 3.41 -4.37
C GLU A 15 -6.21 4.64 -5.18
N GLY A 16 -4.95 4.81 -5.53
CA GLY A 16 -4.44 5.93 -6.31
C GLY A 16 -5.12 6.10 -7.67
N TYR A 17 -5.60 5.01 -8.27
CA TYR A 17 -6.40 5.05 -9.51
C TYR A 17 -7.61 5.97 -9.44
N LEU A 18 -8.18 6.14 -8.27
CA LEU A 18 -9.38 6.94 -8.05
C LEU A 18 -9.08 8.41 -7.74
N TRP A 19 -7.81 8.82 -7.75
CA TRP A 19 -7.40 10.20 -7.53
C TRP A 19 -7.48 11.02 -8.83
N ASP A 20 -8.67 11.16 -9.40
CA ASP A 20 -8.90 12.00 -10.56
C ASP A 20 -9.63 13.29 -10.16
N GLU A 21 -9.46 14.36 -10.97
CA GLU A 21 -10.10 15.63 -10.73
C GLU A 21 -11.64 15.52 -10.73
N GLY A 22 -12.29 16.38 -9.94
CA GLY A 22 -13.75 16.43 -9.83
C GLY A 22 -14.28 15.62 -8.66
N GLU A 23 -15.33 14.86 -8.86
CA GLU A 23 -16.02 14.12 -7.78
C GLU A 23 -15.20 13.02 -7.12
N PRO A 24 -14.34 12.26 -7.84
CA PRO A 24 -13.46 11.28 -7.19
C PRO A 24 -12.53 11.92 -6.17
N LYS A 25 -11.85 13.01 -6.52
CA LYS A 25 -10.95 13.73 -5.61
C LYS A 25 -11.68 14.27 -4.38
N LYS A 26 -12.85 14.86 -4.56
CA LYS A 26 -13.69 15.32 -3.44
C LYS A 26 -14.11 14.18 -2.53
N ALA A 27 -14.39 13.00 -3.09
CA ALA A 27 -14.72 11.80 -2.32
C ALA A 27 -13.53 11.35 -1.46
N PHE A 28 -12.31 11.36 -2.02
CA PHE A 28 -11.06 11.09 -1.30
C PHE A 28 -10.87 12.06 -0.13
N GLU A 29 -10.91 13.36 -0.41
CA GLU A 29 -10.72 14.40 0.60
C GLU A 29 -11.77 14.27 1.72
N LYS A 30 -13.02 14.00 1.35
CA LYS A 30 -14.10 13.77 2.32
C LYS A 30 -13.84 12.53 3.17
N ALA A 31 -13.38 11.44 2.57
CA ALA A 31 -13.06 10.21 3.29
C ALA A 31 -11.86 10.42 4.24
N ILE A 32 -10.74 10.97 3.76
CA ILE A 32 -9.55 11.25 4.56
C ILE A 32 -9.86 12.15 5.77
N ASN A 33 -10.66 13.20 5.57
CA ASN A 33 -10.97 14.16 6.63
C ASN A 33 -11.91 13.60 7.71
N ASN A 34 -12.53 12.45 7.51
CA ASN A 34 -13.46 11.83 8.45
C ASN A 34 -13.02 10.45 8.96
N ALA A 35 -11.92 9.91 8.46
CA ALA A 35 -11.42 8.58 8.83
C ALA A 35 -10.65 8.58 10.15
N ASN A 36 -10.70 7.46 10.86
CA ASN A 36 -9.86 7.21 12.03
C ASN A 36 -8.41 6.91 11.61
N LYS A 37 -8.24 6.05 10.60
CA LYS A 37 -6.97 5.73 9.95
C LYS A 37 -7.14 5.62 8.45
N VAL A 38 -6.11 6.01 7.71
CA VAL A 38 -6.10 6.00 6.25
C VAL A 38 -4.96 5.15 5.72
N ALA A 39 -5.31 4.10 4.99
CA ALA A 39 -4.36 3.35 4.17
C ALA A 39 -4.59 3.69 2.69
N MET A 40 -3.52 3.74 1.91
CA MET A 40 -3.61 3.99 0.48
C MET A 40 -2.58 3.17 -0.29
N SER A 41 -3.01 2.60 -1.44
CA SER A 41 -2.12 2.09 -2.47
C SER A 41 -1.80 3.21 -3.47
N LEU A 42 -0.53 3.31 -3.89
CA LEU A 42 -0.12 4.23 -4.97
C LEU A 42 -0.59 3.73 -6.35
N SER A 43 -1.02 2.47 -6.42
CA SER A 43 -1.68 1.78 -7.52
C SER A 43 -0.79 1.40 -8.70
N ASP A 44 -0.19 2.37 -9.40
CA ASP A 44 0.82 2.13 -10.42
C ASP A 44 1.71 3.36 -10.65
N GLN A 45 2.80 3.15 -11.41
CA GLN A 45 3.73 4.22 -11.74
C GLN A 45 3.08 5.36 -12.53
N PHE A 46 2.12 5.09 -13.42
CA PHE A 46 1.44 6.14 -14.20
C PHE A 46 0.59 7.05 -13.30
N CYS A 47 -0.05 6.48 -12.28
CA CYS A 47 -0.74 7.27 -11.26
C CYS A 47 0.24 8.14 -10.47
N VAL A 48 1.37 7.57 -10.06
CA VAL A 48 2.43 8.31 -9.35
C VAL A 48 2.96 9.45 -10.21
N ASP A 49 3.32 9.20 -11.46
CA ASP A 49 3.86 10.23 -12.36
C ASP A 49 2.85 11.36 -12.60
N ARG A 50 1.57 11.03 -12.75
CA ARG A 50 0.48 11.98 -12.99
C ARG A 50 0.18 12.84 -11.77
N HIS A 51 0.22 12.25 -10.58
CA HIS A 51 -0.26 12.87 -9.34
C HIS A 51 0.85 13.06 -8.28
N LYS A 52 2.11 13.02 -8.70
CA LYS A 52 3.30 12.97 -7.85
C LYS A 52 3.27 13.95 -6.67
N THR A 53 3.04 15.23 -6.95
CA THR A 53 3.01 16.27 -5.91
C THR A 53 1.91 16.01 -4.89
N ASN A 54 0.71 15.64 -5.35
CA ASN A 54 -0.43 15.34 -4.47
C ASN A 54 -0.18 14.08 -3.65
N PHE A 55 0.34 13.01 -4.28
CA PHE A 55 0.63 11.76 -3.58
C PHE A 55 1.73 11.94 -2.53
N LEU A 56 2.75 12.70 -2.84
CA LEU A 56 3.81 13.01 -1.89
C LEU A 56 3.28 13.79 -0.67
N GLU A 57 2.36 14.72 -0.90
CA GLU A 57 1.67 15.44 0.19
C GLU A 57 0.80 14.51 1.03
N LEU A 58 0.00 13.65 0.39
CA LEU A 58 -0.81 12.65 1.10
C LEU A 58 0.06 11.72 1.95
N VAL A 59 1.11 11.15 1.36
CA VAL A 59 2.05 10.25 2.03
C VAL A 59 2.68 10.93 3.25
N LYS A 60 3.11 12.16 3.12
CA LYS A 60 3.76 12.89 4.23
C LYS A 60 2.78 13.29 5.33
N ASN A 61 1.55 13.70 4.98
CA ASN A 61 0.70 14.45 5.89
C ASN A 61 -0.63 13.82 6.24
N LYS A 62 -1.14 12.85 5.45
CA LYS A 62 -2.53 12.40 5.54
C LYS A 62 -2.71 10.90 5.73
N LEU A 63 -1.76 10.10 5.30
CA LEU A 63 -1.86 8.65 5.34
C LEU A 63 -1.20 8.09 6.61
N ASP A 64 -1.73 6.98 7.12
CA ASP A 64 -1.14 6.20 8.21
C ASP A 64 -0.38 4.98 7.69
N ILE A 65 -0.90 4.36 6.62
CA ILE A 65 -0.28 3.20 5.98
C ILE A 65 -0.21 3.44 4.47
N ILE A 66 0.96 3.26 3.90
CA ILE A 66 1.23 3.43 2.46
C ILE A 66 1.60 2.08 1.87
N PHE A 67 0.91 1.67 0.80
CA PHE A 67 1.26 0.51 -0.01
C PHE A 67 1.78 0.97 -1.37
N ALA A 68 2.90 0.40 -1.77
CA ALA A 68 3.51 0.66 -3.07
C ALA A 68 4.37 -0.51 -3.50
N ASN A 69 4.74 -0.57 -4.77
CA ASN A 69 5.87 -1.38 -5.19
C ASN A 69 7.17 -0.54 -5.20
N GLU A 70 8.32 -1.22 -5.38
CA GLU A 70 9.64 -0.59 -5.39
C GLU A 70 9.72 0.54 -6.44
N GLN A 71 9.16 0.33 -7.64
CA GLN A 71 9.19 1.31 -8.73
C GLN A 71 8.32 2.53 -8.44
N GLU A 72 7.14 2.33 -7.90
CA GLU A 72 6.23 3.42 -7.48
C GLU A 72 6.87 4.31 -6.43
N MET A 73 7.49 3.72 -5.40
CA MET A 73 8.16 4.50 -4.37
C MET A 73 9.37 5.26 -4.92
N MET A 74 10.19 4.61 -5.74
CA MET A 74 11.33 5.27 -6.38
C MET A 74 10.88 6.43 -7.27
N ALA A 75 9.80 6.26 -8.03
CA ALA A 75 9.23 7.33 -8.87
C ALA A 75 8.66 8.47 -8.03
N LEU A 76 7.97 8.17 -6.92
CA LEU A 76 7.35 9.17 -6.04
C LEU A 76 8.38 10.15 -5.46
N ILE A 77 9.52 9.66 -5.02
CA ILE A 77 10.53 10.47 -4.32
C ILE A 77 11.78 10.76 -5.17
N ASP A 78 11.79 10.45 -6.47
CA ASP A 78 12.95 10.55 -7.36
C ASP A 78 14.18 9.78 -6.85
N ALA A 79 13.97 8.67 -6.15
CA ALA A 79 15.04 7.88 -5.58
C ALA A 79 15.90 7.21 -6.67
N LYS A 80 17.21 7.19 -6.43
CA LYS A 80 18.19 6.51 -7.31
C LYS A 80 18.54 5.10 -6.82
N SER A 81 18.20 4.80 -5.58
CA SER A 81 18.42 3.50 -4.96
C SER A 81 17.28 3.17 -3.98
N PHE A 82 17.13 1.89 -3.68
CA PHE A 82 16.15 1.46 -2.68
C PHE A 82 16.52 1.89 -1.26
N ASP A 83 17.80 2.12 -0.98
CA ASP A 83 18.25 2.66 0.31
C ASP A 83 17.70 4.05 0.59
N GLU A 84 17.48 4.86 -0.45
CA GLU A 84 16.81 6.16 -0.32
C GLU A 84 15.32 5.99 0.05
N VAL A 85 14.65 4.94 -0.48
CA VAL A 85 13.28 4.60 -0.09
C VAL A 85 13.22 4.18 1.39
N ILE A 86 14.18 3.37 1.83
CA ILE A 86 14.28 2.97 3.24
C ILE A 86 14.48 4.20 4.14
N SER A 87 15.39 5.09 3.77
CA SER A 87 15.66 6.32 4.51
C SER A 87 14.42 7.21 4.60
N PHE A 88 13.74 7.40 3.48
CA PHE A 88 12.47 8.12 3.43
C PHE A 88 11.40 7.49 4.33
N GLY A 89 11.26 6.16 4.28
CA GLY A 89 10.29 5.42 5.11
C GLY A 89 10.52 5.59 6.60
N LYS A 90 11.78 5.62 7.04
CA LYS A 90 12.14 5.89 8.43
C LYS A 90 11.74 7.28 8.90
N GLU A 91 11.93 8.28 8.04
CA GLU A 91 11.60 9.68 8.33
C GLU A 91 10.10 9.96 8.35
N LEU A 92 9.29 9.16 7.64
CA LEU A 92 7.84 9.36 7.56
C LEU A 92 7.13 9.25 8.91
N ASN A 93 7.66 8.47 9.84
CA ASN A 93 7.01 8.13 11.10
C ASN A 93 5.59 7.52 10.93
N LYS A 94 5.43 6.74 9.86
CA LYS A 94 4.19 6.05 9.41
C LYS A 94 4.56 4.64 8.98
N THR A 95 3.58 3.81 8.63
CA THR A 95 3.86 2.49 8.10
C THR A 95 3.96 2.53 6.58
N LEU A 96 5.16 2.37 6.04
CA LEU A 96 5.40 2.20 4.62
C LEU A 96 5.60 0.71 4.31
N VAL A 97 4.78 0.17 3.41
CA VAL A 97 4.83 -1.22 2.97
C VAL A 97 5.16 -1.26 1.48
N VAL A 98 6.31 -1.86 1.14
CA VAL A 98 6.79 -1.90 -0.23
C VAL A 98 6.95 -3.34 -0.70
N THR A 99 6.24 -3.70 -1.78
CA THR A 99 6.44 -4.98 -2.48
C THR A 99 7.57 -4.85 -3.49
N ARG A 100 8.38 -5.90 -3.61
CA ARG A 100 9.63 -5.89 -4.37
C ARG A 100 9.77 -7.06 -5.34
N GLY A 101 8.63 -7.56 -5.84
CA GLY A 101 8.61 -8.71 -6.73
C GLY A 101 9.27 -9.94 -6.10
N GLU A 102 10.24 -10.53 -6.77
CA GLU A 102 10.98 -11.72 -6.31
C GLU A 102 11.81 -11.50 -5.04
N LYS A 103 12.01 -10.25 -4.64
CA LYS A 103 12.71 -9.91 -3.38
C LYS A 103 11.77 -9.90 -2.15
N GLY A 104 10.48 -10.19 -2.34
CA GLY A 104 9.49 -10.19 -1.26
C GLY A 104 8.91 -8.82 -0.96
N ALA A 105 8.74 -8.50 0.30
CA ALA A 105 8.18 -7.23 0.74
C ALA A 105 8.83 -6.74 2.04
N ILE A 106 8.76 -5.43 2.26
CA ILE A 106 9.31 -4.74 3.42
C ILE A 106 8.24 -3.85 4.06
N SER A 107 8.22 -3.81 5.37
CA SER A 107 7.45 -2.85 6.17
C SER A 107 8.41 -1.98 6.97
N ILE A 108 8.26 -0.67 6.89
CA ILE A 108 9.10 0.32 7.57
C ILE A 108 8.19 1.18 8.43
N THR A 109 8.47 1.25 9.74
CA THR A 109 7.76 2.12 10.68
C THR A 109 8.78 2.75 11.60
N GLY A 110 9.14 4.01 11.37
CA GLY A 110 10.29 4.64 12.03
C GLY A 110 11.56 3.81 11.80
N ASP A 111 12.30 3.49 12.84
CA ASP A 111 13.52 2.68 12.73
C ASP A 111 13.27 1.17 12.64
N VAL A 112 12.02 0.73 12.78
CA VAL A 112 11.67 -0.69 12.70
C VAL A 112 11.49 -1.09 11.25
N ILE A 113 12.35 -1.98 10.78
CA ILE A 113 12.30 -2.56 9.44
C ILE A 113 12.03 -4.06 9.59
N THR A 114 11.03 -4.54 8.85
CA THR A 114 10.68 -5.96 8.79
C THR A 114 10.59 -6.37 7.34
N GLU A 115 11.24 -7.47 6.97
CA GLU A 115 11.25 -7.99 5.60
C GLU A 115 10.79 -9.45 5.59
N ASN A 116 10.05 -9.84 4.56
CA ASN A 116 9.77 -11.23 4.26
C ASN A 116 10.19 -11.58 2.83
N GLY A 117 10.44 -12.86 2.58
CA GLY A 117 10.71 -13.36 1.23
C GLY A 117 9.42 -13.71 0.48
N VAL A 118 9.61 -14.26 -0.72
CA VAL A 118 8.52 -14.79 -1.56
C VAL A 118 8.19 -16.23 -1.17
N GLU A 119 7.04 -16.70 -1.62
CA GLU A 119 6.69 -18.12 -1.61
C GLU A 119 7.29 -18.79 -2.85
N GLU A 120 7.94 -19.94 -2.66
CA GLU A 120 8.62 -20.66 -3.73
C GLU A 120 7.67 -21.56 -4.53
N ASN A 121 8.09 -21.91 -5.74
CA ASN A 121 7.40 -22.88 -6.61
C ASN A 121 5.96 -22.50 -7.01
N LEU A 122 5.67 -21.21 -7.12
CA LEU A 122 4.35 -20.73 -7.57
C LEU A 122 4.17 -20.93 -9.07
N ASN A 123 2.99 -21.40 -9.48
CA ASN A 123 2.58 -21.45 -10.88
C ASN A 123 1.91 -20.14 -11.28
N ILE A 124 2.71 -19.12 -11.58
CA ILE A 124 2.23 -17.78 -11.91
C ILE A 124 1.49 -17.80 -13.25
N LYS A 125 0.24 -17.35 -13.24
CA LYS A 125 -0.62 -17.23 -14.42
C LYS A 125 -0.97 -15.79 -14.76
N ASP A 126 -1.24 -14.97 -13.75
CA ASP A 126 -1.67 -13.59 -13.91
C ASP A 126 -1.26 -12.80 -12.66
N LEU A 127 -0.65 -11.64 -12.85
CA LEU A 127 -0.22 -10.78 -11.74
C LEU A 127 -1.30 -9.75 -11.33
N THR A 128 -2.44 -9.73 -12.02
CA THR A 128 -3.53 -8.80 -11.75
C THR A 128 -4.08 -9.00 -10.33
N GLY A 129 -4.16 -7.92 -9.58
CA GLY A 129 -4.66 -7.94 -8.19
C GLY A 129 -3.65 -8.41 -7.14
N ALA A 130 -2.40 -8.72 -7.52
CA ALA A 130 -1.37 -9.14 -6.55
C ALA A 130 -1.14 -8.09 -5.46
N GLY A 131 -1.04 -6.81 -5.84
CA GLY A 131 -0.87 -5.69 -4.91
C GLY A 131 -2.08 -5.50 -4.00
N ASP A 132 -3.29 -5.59 -4.56
CA ASP A 132 -4.54 -5.41 -3.82
C ASP A 132 -4.73 -6.51 -2.78
N LEU A 133 -4.51 -7.75 -3.18
CA LEU A 133 -4.60 -8.90 -2.27
C LEU A 133 -3.48 -8.89 -1.23
N PHE A 134 -2.28 -8.39 -1.58
CA PHE A 134 -1.22 -8.18 -0.60
C PHE A 134 -1.65 -7.14 0.44
N ALA A 135 -2.16 -5.99 0.02
CA ALA A 135 -2.65 -4.95 0.91
C ALA A 135 -3.81 -5.46 1.79
N ALA A 136 -4.76 -6.21 1.22
CA ALA A 136 -5.87 -6.81 1.96
C ALA A 136 -5.39 -7.77 3.06
N GLY A 137 -4.44 -8.66 2.75
CA GLY A 137 -3.84 -9.58 3.72
C GLY A 137 -3.09 -8.85 4.82
N PHE A 138 -2.28 -7.84 4.46
CA PHE A 138 -1.56 -7.02 5.41
C PHE A 138 -2.51 -6.28 6.36
N LEU A 139 -3.52 -5.60 5.82
CA LEU A 139 -4.52 -4.86 6.59
C LEU A 139 -5.35 -5.77 7.50
N HIS A 140 -5.69 -6.98 7.04
CA HIS A 140 -6.31 -7.98 7.90
C HIS A 140 -5.46 -8.28 9.15
N GLY A 141 -4.16 -8.50 8.97
CA GLY A 141 -3.25 -8.68 10.10
C GLY A 141 -3.17 -7.45 10.99
N PHE A 142 -3.08 -6.28 10.37
CA PHE A 142 -2.95 -5.00 11.08
C PHE A 142 -4.14 -4.71 12.00
N ILE A 143 -5.38 -4.85 11.51
CA ILE A 143 -6.59 -4.62 12.33
C ILE A 143 -6.78 -5.68 13.42
N ASN A 144 -6.18 -6.86 13.27
CA ASN A 144 -6.16 -7.91 14.30
C ASN A 144 -4.93 -7.81 15.23
N ASN A 145 -4.19 -6.70 15.18
CA ASN A 145 -3.02 -6.44 16.02
C ASN A 145 -1.89 -7.47 15.89
N PHE A 146 -1.70 -8.04 14.71
CA PHE A 146 -0.57 -8.91 14.41
C PHE A 146 0.73 -8.09 14.32
N GLY A 147 1.85 -8.73 14.58
CA GLY A 147 3.17 -8.13 14.37
C GLY A 147 3.46 -7.88 12.88
N ALA A 148 4.40 -6.96 12.58
CA ALA A 148 4.71 -6.57 11.19
C ALA A 148 5.07 -7.76 10.29
N MET A 149 5.83 -8.75 10.82
CA MET A 149 6.17 -9.98 10.09
C MET A 149 4.94 -10.80 9.73
N GLU A 150 4.00 -10.93 10.64
CA GLU A 150 2.75 -11.69 10.41
C GLU A 150 1.86 -10.96 9.40
N CYS A 151 1.78 -9.62 9.46
CA CYS A 151 1.08 -8.81 8.47
C CYS A 151 1.67 -9.00 7.07
N LEU A 152 3.01 -8.93 6.94
CA LEU A 152 3.70 -9.20 5.67
C LEU A 152 3.43 -10.61 5.15
N ASN A 153 3.45 -11.61 6.03
CA ASN A 153 3.18 -13.00 5.66
C ASN A 153 1.73 -13.21 5.21
N LYS A 154 0.76 -12.54 5.83
CA LYS A 154 -0.64 -12.54 5.36
C LYS A 154 -0.78 -11.88 3.99
N GLY A 155 -0.11 -10.76 3.77
CA GLY A 155 -0.05 -10.12 2.44
C GLY A 155 0.52 -11.07 1.39
N ARG A 156 1.67 -11.67 1.67
CA ARG A 156 2.30 -12.66 0.79
C ARG A 156 1.37 -13.85 0.49
N GLU A 157 0.74 -14.43 1.51
CA GLU A 157 -0.20 -15.55 1.35
C GLU A 157 -1.32 -15.21 0.36
N MET A 158 -1.93 -14.04 0.51
CA MET A 158 -3.05 -13.62 -0.33
C MET A 158 -2.60 -13.31 -1.77
N SER A 159 -1.49 -12.60 -1.94
CA SER A 159 -0.94 -12.33 -3.27
C SER A 159 -0.48 -13.61 -3.98
N SER A 160 0.17 -14.54 -3.27
CA SER A 160 0.59 -15.83 -3.82
C SER A 160 -0.58 -16.68 -4.30
N LYS A 161 -1.73 -16.62 -3.64
CA LYS A 161 -2.93 -17.31 -4.09
C LYS A 161 -3.49 -16.73 -5.37
N VAL A 162 -3.65 -15.40 -5.44
CA VAL A 162 -4.31 -14.76 -6.60
C VAL A 162 -3.49 -14.89 -7.88
N ILE A 163 -2.16 -14.79 -7.82
CA ILE A 163 -1.31 -14.86 -9.03
C ILE A 163 -1.26 -16.24 -9.69
N GLN A 164 -1.76 -17.29 -9.05
CA GLN A 164 -1.83 -18.63 -9.60
C GLN A 164 -3.12 -18.92 -10.38
N GLN A 165 -3.97 -17.93 -10.55
CA GLN A 165 -5.20 -18.01 -11.36
C GLN A 165 -5.33 -16.80 -12.26
N ILE A 166 -6.29 -16.81 -13.16
CA ILE A 166 -6.60 -15.67 -14.05
C ILE A 166 -7.60 -14.75 -13.34
N GLY A 167 -7.31 -13.47 -13.33
CA GLY A 167 -8.15 -12.44 -12.71
C GLY A 167 -7.77 -12.09 -11.28
N ALA A 168 -8.32 -10.99 -10.79
CA ALA A 168 -7.93 -10.32 -9.54
C ALA A 168 -8.69 -10.80 -8.27
N ARG A 169 -9.46 -11.88 -8.35
CA ARG A 169 -10.29 -12.36 -7.24
C ARG A 169 -9.99 -13.81 -6.91
N LEU A 170 -10.00 -14.13 -5.62
CA LEU A 170 -9.91 -15.48 -5.09
C LEU A 170 -11.27 -16.14 -5.06
#